data_3267767e61efcbdc1b88939e60c64911
#
_entry.id   3267767e61efcbdc1b88939e60c64911
#
_cell.length_a   1.000
_cell.length_b   1.000
_cell.length_c   1.000
_cell.angle_alpha   90.00
_cell.angle_beta   90.00
_cell.angle_gamma   90.00
#
_symmetry.space_group_name_H-M   'P 1'
#
loop_
_entity.id
_entity.type
_entity.pdbx_description
1 polymer ?
#
loop_
_entity_poly.entity_id
_entity_poly.type
_entity_poly.pdbx_seq_one_letter_code
_entity_poly.pdbx_strand_id
1 'polypeptide(L)'
;LVRTVANGASTIPGLNRITGVDERHFGFTSAGAGVAPNAMDYTGSSAANSSGSLFINLTSFLTSRDNLRQQVLDLLAVRKSLGTIDVNGASANGDMSDSDVYFIGHSLGTINGLPFLAVANNSTTTTDDITAANMLTPGSGITRLLENSPSFSVPILAGLASLGLTQDTSNFQAYMNVLQATLDSGDPANFVQDLGPGNQNTAVLFTLVVDDATIPNSLDSDTEVLGNGSIAYMSGSEPLADLISATALAASDATSPPSAVALGQREVRFKSEGGKVTHGTPVFPSSGTAEEVAAFAEMVGQATSIVLSGGAGVQISNGDTIE
;
A
#
# COMPACT_ATOMS: atom_id res chain seq x y z
N LEU A 1 -5.26 0.60 10.69
CA LEU A 1 -5.79 1.91 11.12
C LEU A 1 -7.13 1.71 11.80
N VAL A 2 -7.14 1.64 13.12
CA VAL A 2 -8.40 1.63 13.88
C VAL A 2 -8.94 3.05 13.86
N ARG A 3 -9.87 3.35 12.96
CA ARG A 3 -10.59 4.61 12.96
C ARG A 3 -11.57 4.60 14.13
N THR A 4 -11.22 5.22 15.23
CA THR A 4 -12.16 5.53 16.29
C THR A 4 -13.05 6.68 15.82
N VAL A 5 -14.30 6.39 15.52
CA VAL A 5 -15.31 7.43 15.24
C VAL A 5 -15.65 8.09 16.59
N ALA A 6 -15.29 9.35 16.76
CA ALA A 6 -15.78 10.15 17.87
C ALA A 6 -17.30 10.26 17.73
N ASN A 7 -18.03 10.00 18.81
CA ASN A 7 -19.50 9.98 18.94
C ASN A 7 -20.20 8.64 18.61
N GLY A 8 -19.66 7.53 19.08
CA GLY A 8 -20.49 6.54 19.76
C GLY A 8 -21.23 5.54 18.93
N ALA A 9 -21.07 5.38 17.65
CA ALA A 9 -21.61 4.24 16.95
C ALA A 9 -20.63 3.75 15.88
N SER A 10 -19.84 2.74 16.21
CA SER A 10 -19.25 1.90 15.18
C SER A 10 -20.39 1.22 14.42
N THR A 11 -20.40 1.37 13.09
CA THR A 11 -21.31 0.63 12.22
C THR A 11 -20.86 -0.83 12.05
N ILE A 12 -19.74 -1.22 12.64
CA ILE A 12 -19.24 -2.58 12.68
C ILE A 12 -19.67 -3.19 14.01
N PRO A 13 -20.58 -4.20 14.01
CA PRO A 13 -20.99 -4.87 15.23
C PRO A 13 -19.77 -5.45 15.96
N GLY A 14 -19.62 -5.13 17.23
CA GLY A 14 -18.54 -5.62 18.08
C GLY A 14 -17.31 -4.70 18.20
N LEU A 15 -17.16 -3.70 17.34
CA LEU A 15 -16.07 -2.71 17.48
C LEU A 15 -16.55 -1.50 18.29
N ASN A 16 -16.57 -1.66 19.59
CA ASN A 16 -16.79 -0.54 20.50
C ASN A 16 -15.50 0.28 20.63
N ARG A 17 -15.68 1.60 20.75
CA ARG A 17 -14.59 2.54 21.00
C ARG A 17 -13.76 2.07 22.19
N ILE A 18 -12.46 1.87 22.00
CA ILE A 18 -11.52 1.72 23.10
C ILE A 18 -11.37 3.12 23.72
N THR A 19 -11.96 3.32 24.88
CA THR A 19 -11.86 4.59 25.61
C THR A 19 -10.46 4.70 26.25
N GLY A 20 -9.82 5.85 26.09
CA GLY A 20 -8.54 6.15 26.73
C GLY A 20 -7.31 5.92 25.85
N VAL A 21 -7.48 5.68 24.55
CA VAL A 21 -6.38 5.61 23.58
C VAL A 21 -6.49 6.79 22.64
N ASP A 22 -5.44 7.60 22.56
CA ASP A 22 -5.33 8.68 21.61
C ASP A 22 -4.88 8.14 20.25
N GLU A 23 -5.40 8.72 19.14
CA GLU A 23 -4.89 8.44 17.81
C GLU A 23 -3.44 8.93 17.69
N ARG A 24 -2.63 8.26 16.87
CA ARG A 24 -1.21 8.54 16.75
C ARG A 24 -0.88 9.98 16.30
N HIS A 25 -1.70 10.59 15.50
CA HIS A 25 -1.54 11.97 15.10
C HIS A 25 -2.26 12.97 16.03
N PHE A 26 -2.64 12.52 17.21
CA PHE A 26 -3.14 13.34 18.33
C PHE A 26 -4.30 14.27 17.94
N GLY A 27 -5.12 13.89 16.98
CA GLY A 27 -6.26 14.70 16.53
C GLY A 27 -5.88 15.95 15.75
N PHE A 28 -4.74 15.99 15.06
CA PHE A 28 -4.30 17.11 14.23
C PHE A 28 -4.26 16.79 12.75
N THR A 29 -4.47 17.81 11.93
CA THR A 29 -4.31 17.78 10.47
C THR A 29 -3.39 18.91 10.02
N SER A 30 -2.89 18.82 8.77
CA SER A 30 -2.08 19.89 8.20
C SER A 30 -2.89 21.19 8.06
N ALA A 31 -2.30 22.28 8.53
CA ALA A 31 -2.84 23.63 8.36
C ALA A 31 -2.13 24.44 7.24
N GLY A 32 -1.18 23.80 6.53
CA GLY A 32 -0.29 24.43 5.56
C GLY A 32 1.08 24.76 6.11
N ALA A 33 2.00 25.13 5.22
CA ALA A 33 3.39 25.41 5.58
C ALA A 33 3.49 26.58 6.57
N GLY A 34 4.20 26.36 7.67
CA GLY A 34 4.46 27.39 8.69
C GLY A 34 3.28 27.76 9.60
N VAL A 35 2.17 27.04 9.52
CA VAL A 35 1.01 27.22 10.38
C VAL A 35 0.89 26.05 11.35
N ALA A 36 0.42 26.30 12.59
CA ALA A 36 0.15 25.22 13.54
C ALA A 36 -0.92 24.27 13.00
N PRO A 37 -0.81 22.95 13.26
CA PRO A 37 -1.81 21.99 12.85
C PRO A 37 -3.21 22.35 13.37
N ASN A 38 -4.22 22.11 12.54
CA ASN A 38 -5.62 22.27 12.97
C ASN A 38 -6.05 21.07 13.81
N ALA A 39 -6.99 21.30 14.72
CA ALA A 39 -7.68 20.19 15.39
C ALA A 39 -8.43 19.35 14.35
N MET A 40 -8.38 18.03 14.50
CA MET A 40 -9.05 17.11 13.59
C MET A 40 -10.55 17.15 13.78
N ASP A 41 -11.28 17.34 12.69
CA ASP A 41 -12.74 17.21 12.67
C ASP A 41 -13.12 15.81 12.18
N TYR A 42 -13.50 14.96 13.11
CA TYR A 42 -13.93 13.60 12.81
C TYR A 42 -15.35 13.53 12.21
N THR A 43 -16.07 14.64 12.18
CA THR A 43 -17.44 14.71 11.65
C THR A 43 -17.50 15.17 10.20
N GLY A 44 -16.42 15.79 9.71
CA GLY A 44 -16.31 16.32 8.36
C GLY A 44 -15.74 15.33 7.35
N SER A 45 -16.19 15.41 6.11
CA SER A 45 -15.64 14.65 4.97
C SER A 45 -14.62 15.49 4.17
N SER A 46 -14.18 16.62 4.69
CA SER A 46 -13.25 17.52 4.01
C SER A 46 -11.86 16.91 3.92
N ALA A 47 -11.24 16.93 2.74
CA ALA A 47 -9.85 16.50 2.54
C ALA A 47 -8.86 17.29 3.41
N ALA A 48 -9.16 18.52 3.77
CA ALA A 48 -8.37 19.36 4.67
C ALA A 48 -8.33 18.83 6.11
N ASN A 49 -9.31 18.02 6.50
CA ASN A 49 -9.43 17.44 7.84
C ASN A 49 -9.17 15.91 7.81
N SER A 50 -8.54 15.42 6.77
CA SER A 50 -8.19 14.00 6.63
C SER A 50 -7.14 13.58 7.64
N SER A 51 -7.38 12.48 8.34
CA SER A 51 -6.45 11.93 9.34
C SER A 51 -5.10 11.52 8.76
N GLY A 52 -5.00 11.26 7.47
CA GLY A 52 -3.74 10.89 6.78
C GLY A 52 -2.89 12.07 6.31
N SER A 53 -3.38 13.30 6.42
CA SER A 53 -2.74 14.46 5.78
C SER A 53 -1.34 14.80 6.30
N LEU A 54 -0.98 14.34 7.50
CA LEU A 54 0.35 14.54 8.10
C LEU A 54 1.27 13.32 7.96
N PHE A 55 0.81 12.23 7.35
CA PHE A 55 1.59 10.98 7.30
C PHE A 55 2.86 11.15 6.46
N ILE A 56 2.74 11.71 5.26
CA ILE A 56 3.89 12.14 4.46
C ILE A 56 3.95 13.66 4.49
N ASN A 57 4.88 14.18 5.28
CA ASN A 57 5.06 15.61 5.50
C ASN A 57 6.31 16.08 4.77
N LEU A 58 6.12 16.71 3.60
CA LEU A 58 7.22 17.20 2.76
C LEU A 58 8.03 18.34 3.39
N THR A 59 7.52 18.98 4.45
CA THR A 59 8.26 20.00 5.21
C THR A 59 9.01 19.44 6.40
N SER A 60 8.83 18.15 6.73
CA SER A 60 9.51 17.46 7.82
C SER A 60 9.85 16.02 7.43
N PHE A 61 11.02 15.83 6.83
CA PHE A 61 11.49 14.54 6.32
C PHE A 61 11.54 13.47 7.42
N LEU A 62 12.02 13.87 8.61
CA LEU A 62 12.12 12.94 9.74
C LEU A 62 10.73 12.48 10.21
N THR A 63 9.72 13.35 10.19
CA THR A 63 8.34 12.96 10.49
C THR A 63 7.82 11.94 9.49
N SER A 64 8.03 12.17 8.19
CA SER A 64 7.63 11.21 7.16
C SER A 64 8.32 9.86 7.33
N ARG A 65 9.64 9.86 7.52
CA ARG A 65 10.41 8.64 7.80
C ARG A 65 9.87 7.88 9.01
N ASP A 66 9.69 8.60 10.10
CA ASP A 66 9.32 7.99 11.38
C ASP A 66 7.86 7.49 11.35
N ASN A 67 6.97 8.14 10.58
CA ASN A 67 5.62 7.64 10.35
C ASN A 67 5.63 6.31 9.57
N LEU A 68 6.44 6.19 8.51
CA LEU A 68 6.60 4.93 7.77
C LEU A 68 7.09 3.81 8.69
N ARG A 69 8.17 4.07 9.44
CA ARG A 69 8.75 3.10 10.38
C ARG A 69 7.80 2.73 11.50
N GLN A 70 7.08 3.72 12.04
CA GLN A 70 6.12 3.49 13.12
C GLN A 70 4.94 2.64 12.64
N GLN A 71 4.46 2.83 11.40
CA GLN A 71 3.41 1.97 10.84
C GLN A 71 3.85 0.51 10.77
N VAL A 72 5.10 0.23 10.43
CA VAL A 72 5.66 -1.13 10.48
C VAL A 72 5.62 -1.68 11.90
N LEU A 73 6.05 -0.91 12.89
CA LEU A 73 5.99 -1.33 14.30
C LEU A 73 4.55 -1.57 14.77
N ASP A 74 3.59 -0.76 14.31
CA ASP A 74 2.18 -0.94 14.65
C ASP A 74 1.61 -2.24 14.05
N LEU A 75 1.98 -2.55 12.80
CA LEU A 75 1.60 -3.82 12.17
C LEU A 75 2.22 -5.02 12.89
N LEU A 76 3.49 -4.93 13.29
CA LEU A 76 4.14 -5.96 14.12
C LEU A 76 3.44 -6.14 15.47
N ALA A 77 3.04 -5.04 16.12
CA ALA A 77 2.30 -5.10 17.37
C ALA A 77 0.93 -5.76 17.20
N VAL A 78 0.21 -5.42 16.12
CA VAL A 78 -1.05 -6.09 15.76
C VAL A 78 -0.82 -7.58 15.53
N ARG A 79 0.18 -7.95 14.73
CA ARG A 79 0.53 -9.35 14.45
C ARG A 79 0.77 -10.14 15.74
N LYS A 80 1.57 -9.60 16.63
CA LYS A 80 1.86 -10.19 17.96
C LYS A 80 0.64 -10.34 18.85
N SER A 81 -0.34 -9.47 18.68
CA SER A 81 -1.53 -9.43 19.54
C SER A 81 -2.65 -10.33 19.05
N LEU A 82 -2.61 -10.86 17.80
CA LEU A 82 -3.76 -11.54 17.18
C LEU A 82 -4.32 -12.67 18.07
N GLY A 83 -3.48 -13.56 18.57
CA GLY A 83 -3.92 -14.67 19.41
C GLY A 83 -4.48 -14.27 20.80
N THR A 84 -4.38 -12.98 21.15
CA THR A 84 -4.87 -12.44 22.43
C THR A 84 -6.05 -11.49 22.27
N ILE A 85 -6.44 -11.17 21.03
CA ILE A 85 -7.56 -10.26 20.76
C ILE A 85 -8.87 -10.98 21.09
N ASP A 86 -9.54 -10.48 22.10
CA ASP A 86 -10.88 -10.91 22.51
C ASP A 86 -11.90 -9.84 22.06
N VAL A 87 -12.64 -10.14 20.98
CA VAL A 87 -13.59 -9.21 20.35
C VAL A 87 -14.91 -9.15 21.13
N ASN A 88 -15.28 -10.22 21.79
CA ASN A 88 -16.59 -10.36 22.45
C ASN A 88 -16.52 -10.26 23.99
N GLY A 89 -15.32 -10.23 24.57
CA GLY A 89 -15.10 -10.16 26.01
C GLY A 89 -15.46 -11.45 26.76
N ALA A 90 -15.63 -12.56 26.07
CA ALA A 90 -16.09 -13.82 26.64
C ALA A 90 -14.99 -14.89 26.76
N SER A 91 -13.85 -14.69 26.14
CA SER A 91 -12.77 -15.69 26.04
C SER A 91 -11.50 -15.26 26.76
N ALA A 92 -10.96 -16.14 27.60
CA ALA A 92 -9.66 -15.92 28.22
C ALA A 92 -8.46 -16.11 27.25
N ASN A 93 -8.71 -16.66 26.04
CA ASN A 93 -7.66 -17.07 25.09
C ASN A 93 -7.72 -16.33 23.75
N GLY A 94 -8.48 -15.24 23.65
CA GLY A 94 -8.70 -14.54 22.38
C GLY A 94 -9.64 -15.29 21.42
N ASP A 95 -10.17 -14.56 20.45
CA ASP A 95 -11.13 -15.07 19.46
C ASP A 95 -10.49 -15.29 18.08
N MET A 96 -9.26 -14.83 17.89
CA MET A 96 -8.58 -14.90 16.60
C MET A 96 -7.48 -15.95 16.59
N SER A 97 -7.40 -16.71 15.50
CA SER A 97 -6.25 -17.58 15.24
C SER A 97 -5.04 -16.74 14.82
N ASP A 98 -3.86 -17.13 15.25
CA ASP A 98 -2.57 -16.55 14.85
C ASP A 98 -1.69 -17.53 14.06
N SER A 99 -2.23 -18.72 13.71
CA SER A 99 -1.46 -19.78 13.01
C SER A 99 -1.32 -19.54 11.52
N ASP A 100 -2.38 -19.03 10.86
CA ASP A 100 -2.40 -18.79 9.42
C ASP A 100 -2.83 -17.34 9.16
N VAL A 101 -1.87 -16.46 9.08
CA VAL A 101 -2.12 -15.03 8.91
C VAL A 101 -1.74 -14.60 7.51
N TYR A 102 -2.67 -13.95 6.84
CA TYR A 102 -2.51 -13.40 5.50
C TYR A 102 -2.52 -11.89 5.55
N PHE A 103 -1.76 -11.24 4.66
CA PHE A 103 -1.73 -9.80 4.57
C PHE A 103 -2.31 -9.33 3.24
N ILE A 104 -3.20 -8.36 3.29
CA ILE A 104 -3.69 -7.65 2.11
C ILE A 104 -3.44 -6.17 2.35
N GLY A 105 -2.62 -5.55 1.51
CA GLY A 105 -2.34 -4.12 1.50
C GLY A 105 -2.87 -3.46 0.24
N HIS A 106 -3.29 -2.20 0.33
CA HIS A 106 -3.65 -1.38 -0.83
C HIS A 106 -2.89 -0.05 -0.77
N SER A 107 -2.29 0.35 -1.90
CA SER A 107 -1.64 1.66 -2.03
C SER A 107 -0.60 1.90 -0.91
N LEU A 108 -0.73 2.96 -0.11
CA LEU A 108 0.12 3.21 1.06
C LEU A 108 0.19 2.02 2.03
N GLY A 109 -0.87 1.19 2.07
CA GLY A 109 -0.86 -0.06 2.84
C GLY A 109 0.13 -1.10 2.30
N THR A 110 0.50 -1.07 1.03
CA THR A 110 1.56 -1.90 0.45
C THR A 110 2.94 -1.32 0.73
N ILE A 111 3.07 0.01 0.66
CA ILE A 111 4.32 0.72 0.96
C ILE A 111 4.78 0.43 2.39
N ASN A 112 3.85 0.37 3.34
CA ASN A 112 4.16 -0.02 4.72
C ASN A 112 4.15 -1.54 4.93
N GLY A 113 3.35 -2.27 4.14
CA GLY A 113 3.17 -3.70 4.26
C GLY A 113 4.41 -4.51 3.87
N LEU A 114 5.13 -4.10 2.81
CA LEU A 114 6.32 -4.82 2.37
C LEU A 114 7.47 -4.78 3.40
N PRO A 115 7.85 -3.61 3.95
CA PRO A 115 8.78 -3.59 5.07
C PRO A 115 8.29 -4.37 6.29
N PHE A 116 6.99 -4.32 6.59
CA PHE A 116 6.41 -5.12 7.67
C PHE A 116 6.60 -6.62 7.44
N LEU A 117 6.26 -7.13 6.24
CA LEU A 117 6.45 -8.54 5.88
C LEU A 117 7.92 -8.96 6.00
N ALA A 118 8.83 -8.15 5.46
CA ALA A 118 10.25 -8.43 5.50
C ALA A 118 10.75 -8.57 6.95
N VAL A 119 10.31 -7.70 7.84
CA VAL A 119 10.70 -7.75 9.26
C VAL A 119 10.00 -8.90 10.00
N ALA A 120 8.71 -9.12 9.77
CA ALA A 120 7.94 -10.18 10.43
C ALA A 120 8.52 -11.56 10.08
N ASN A 121 8.70 -11.83 8.78
CA ASN A 121 9.16 -13.13 8.30
C ASN A 121 10.67 -13.36 8.47
N ASN A 122 11.45 -12.30 8.76
CA ASN A 122 12.88 -12.43 9.12
C ASN A 122 13.11 -12.70 10.62
N SER A 123 12.04 -12.77 11.39
CA SER A 123 12.13 -13.12 12.80
C SER A 123 12.60 -14.56 12.98
N THR A 124 13.37 -14.82 14.03
CA THR A 124 13.68 -16.20 14.44
C THR A 124 12.48 -16.91 15.04
N THR A 125 11.38 -16.20 15.24
CA THR A 125 10.12 -16.70 15.80
C THR A 125 9.13 -16.89 14.65
N THR A 126 9.13 -18.09 14.06
CA THR A 126 8.28 -18.43 12.91
C THR A 126 6.76 -18.36 13.20
N THR A 127 6.36 -18.30 14.45
CA THR A 127 4.96 -18.08 14.83
C THR A 127 4.44 -16.69 14.47
N ASP A 128 5.33 -15.74 14.15
CA ASP A 128 4.96 -14.40 13.75
C ASP A 128 4.91 -14.22 12.22
N ASP A 129 5.28 -15.25 11.46
CA ASP A 129 5.32 -15.20 10.01
C ASP A 129 3.94 -14.91 9.42
N ILE A 130 3.95 -14.20 8.31
CA ILE A 130 2.80 -14.00 7.45
C ILE A 130 2.86 -15.06 6.35
N THR A 131 1.81 -15.87 6.26
CA THR A 131 1.74 -17.04 5.37
C THR A 131 1.84 -16.65 3.90
N ALA A 132 1.10 -15.63 3.50
CA ALA A 132 1.13 -15.05 2.15
C ALA A 132 0.57 -13.63 2.15
N ALA A 133 0.90 -12.87 1.10
CA ALA A 133 0.43 -11.50 0.97
C ALA A 133 -0.10 -11.19 -0.43
N ASN A 134 -1.10 -10.29 -0.50
CA ASN A 134 -1.56 -9.67 -1.73
C ASN A 134 -1.36 -8.16 -1.64
N MET A 135 -0.50 -7.63 -2.50
CA MET A 135 -0.12 -6.22 -2.57
C MET A 135 -0.85 -5.54 -3.72
N LEU A 136 -1.92 -4.85 -3.40
CA LEU A 136 -2.80 -4.18 -4.36
C LEU A 136 -2.28 -2.78 -4.66
N THR A 137 -2.00 -2.50 -5.94
CA THR A 137 -1.42 -1.24 -6.42
C THR A 137 -0.20 -0.79 -5.61
N PRO A 138 0.84 -1.63 -5.53
CA PRO A 138 2.04 -1.35 -4.75
C PRO A 138 2.94 -0.31 -5.43
N GLY A 139 3.91 0.23 -4.68
CA GLY A 139 4.90 1.13 -5.27
C GLY A 139 6.10 1.34 -4.37
N SER A 140 7.19 1.78 -4.97
CA SER A 140 8.47 2.11 -4.32
C SER A 140 9.06 3.39 -4.89
N GLY A 141 10.20 3.85 -4.33
CA GLY A 141 10.83 5.09 -4.76
C GLY A 141 9.95 6.30 -4.45
N ILE A 142 9.47 6.36 -3.22
CA ILE A 142 8.34 7.20 -2.75
C ILE A 142 8.46 8.64 -3.25
N THR A 143 9.65 9.22 -3.21
CA THR A 143 9.85 10.63 -3.55
C THR A 143 9.55 10.90 -5.02
N ARG A 144 10.10 10.09 -5.93
CA ARG A 144 9.87 10.21 -7.37
C ARG A 144 8.49 9.75 -7.78
N LEU A 145 7.95 8.75 -7.08
CA LEU A 145 6.56 8.36 -7.21
C LEU A 145 5.63 9.56 -6.96
N LEU A 146 5.82 10.30 -5.87
CA LEU A 146 5.00 11.47 -5.55
C LEU A 146 5.17 12.61 -6.56
N GLU A 147 6.41 12.85 -7.04
CA GLU A 147 6.70 13.84 -8.06
C GLU A 147 5.96 13.57 -9.37
N ASN A 148 5.82 12.29 -9.73
CA ASN A 148 5.33 11.87 -11.04
C ASN A 148 3.92 11.25 -11.01
N SER A 149 3.29 11.17 -9.85
CA SER A 149 1.91 10.72 -9.73
C SER A 149 0.94 11.73 -10.34
N PRO A 150 0.16 11.39 -11.37
CA PRO A 150 -0.87 12.29 -11.88
C PRO A 150 -1.84 12.81 -10.81
N SER A 151 -2.13 11.98 -9.79
CA SER A 151 -3.04 12.34 -8.69
C SER A 151 -2.41 13.29 -7.67
N PHE A 152 -1.09 13.21 -7.43
CA PHE A 152 -0.45 13.93 -6.32
C PHE A 152 0.51 15.02 -6.76
N SER A 153 1.12 14.92 -7.94
CA SER A 153 2.21 15.80 -8.35
C SER A 153 1.83 17.28 -8.42
N VAL A 154 0.67 17.59 -8.99
CA VAL A 154 0.26 18.99 -9.21
C VAL A 154 0.26 19.82 -7.92
N PRO A 155 -0.46 19.46 -6.84
CA PRO A 155 -0.41 20.22 -5.59
C PRO A 155 0.96 20.15 -4.90
N ILE A 156 1.68 19.04 -5.00
CA ILE A 156 3.02 18.88 -4.41
C ILE A 156 4.00 19.85 -5.08
N LEU A 157 4.08 19.83 -6.41
CA LEU A 157 4.98 20.66 -7.17
C LEU A 157 4.68 22.16 -7.03
N ALA A 158 3.39 22.52 -7.00
CA ALA A 158 2.98 23.90 -6.72
C ALA A 158 3.40 24.34 -5.31
N GLY A 159 3.24 23.47 -4.30
CA GLY A 159 3.69 23.73 -2.95
C GLY A 159 5.20 23.91 -2.85
N LEU A 160 5.99 23.02 -3.47
CA LEU A 160 7.45 23.12 -3.50
C LEU A 160 7.93 24.36 -4.26
N ALA A 161 7.31 24.69 -5.41
CA ALA A 161 7.64 25.89 -6.17
C ALA A 161 7.42 27.17 -5.37
N SER A 162 6.37 27.23 -4.53
CA SER A 162 6.13 28.37 -3.63
C SER A 162 7.23 28.57 -2.59
N LEU A 163 8.03 27.56 -2.32
CA LEU A 163 9.20 27.57 -1.45
C LEU A 163 10.52 27.77 -2.24
N GLY A 164 10.44 28.04 -3.55
CA GLY A 164 11.60 28.23 -4.41
C GLY A 164 12.23 26.92 -4.92
N LEU A 165 11.53 25.80 -4.74
CA LEU A 165 11.95 24.48 -5.22
C LEU A 165 11.19 24.13 -6.51
N THR A 166 11.68 24.65 -7.63
CA THR A 166 11.08 24.41 -8.96
C THR A 166 11.71 23.18 -9.60
N GLN A 167 10.92 22.31 -10.21
CA GLN A 167 11.42 21.16 -10.97
C GLN A 167 12.57 21.56 -11.91
N ASP A 168 13.43 20.61 -12.22
CA ASP A 168 14.62 20.75 -13.10
C ASP A 168 15.72 21.69 -12.57
N THR A 169 15.56 22.25 -11.37
CA THR A 169 16.64 22.99 -10.72
C THR A 169 17.50 22.12 -9.82
N SER A 170 18.78 22.48 -9.67
CA SER A 170 19.70 21.76 -8.78
C SER A 170 19.19 21.69 -7.33
N ASN A 171 18.53 22.76 -6.86
CA ASN A 171 17.97 22.80 -5.51
C ASN A 171 16.81 21.81 -5.34
N PHE A 172 15.95 21.73 -6.35
CA PHE A 172 14.88 20.74 -6.36
C PHE A 172 15.43 19.30 -6.35
N GLN A 173 16.41 19.02 -7.21
CA GLN A 173 17.04 17.69 -7.26
C GLN A 173 17.72 17.34 -5.92
N ALA A 174 18.43 18.30 -5.31
CA ALA A 174 19.06 18.10 -4.00
C ALA A 174 17.99 17.81 -2.93
N TYR A 175 16.89 18.58 -2.92
CA TYR A 175 15.77 18.37 -2.00
C TYR A 175 15.18 16.96 -2.15
N MET A 176 14.86 16.54 -3.38
CA MET A 176 14.25 15.23 -3.67
C MET A 176 15.19 14.07 -3.28
N ASN A 177 16.49 14.23 -3.54
CA ASN A 177 17.48 13.20 -3.19
C ASN A 177 17.64 13.07 -1.66
N VAL A 178 17.67 14.19 -0.92
CA VAL A 178 17.75 14.17 0.55
C VAL A 178 16.46 13.60 1.14
N LEU A 179 15.30 13.92 0.57
CA LEU A 179 14.03 13.35 0.98
C LEU A 179 14.03 11.83 0.78
N GLN A 180 14.41 11.34 -0.42
CA GLN A 180 14.47 9.89 -0.68
C GLN A 180 15.43 9.20 0.28
N ALA A 181 16.66 9.70 0.41
CA ALA A 181 17.64 9.13 1.33
C ALA A 181 17.15 9.08 2.80
N THR A 182 16.30 10.04 3.19
CA THR A 182 15.68 10.03 4.51
C THR A 182 14.59 8.97 4.61
N LEU A 183 13.78 8.77 3.54
CA LEU A 183 12.68 7.81 3.50
C LEU A 183 13.14 6.37 3.25
N ASP A 184 14.34 6.14 2.74
CA ASP A 184 14.86 4.82 2.36
C ASP A 184 14.69 3.75 3.44
N SER A 185 14.77 4.13 4.71
CA SER A 185 14.55 3.20 5.82
C SER A 185 13.09 2.74 6.02
N GLY A 186 12.19 3.20 5.18
CA GLY A 186 10.78 2.80 5.12
C GLY A 186 10.28 2.59 3.69
N ASP A 187 11.15 2.76 2.68
CA ASP A 187 10.80 2.55 1.27
C ASP A 187 10.84 1.06 0.91
N PRO A 188 9.78 0.50 0.32
CA PRO A 188 9.69 -0.93 -0.05
C PRO A 188 10.84 -1.46 -0.88
N ALA A 189 11.44 -0.62 -1.74
CA ALA A 189 12.57 -1.02 -2.57
C ALA A 189 13.74 -1.59 -1.78
N ASN A 190 13.92 -1.16 -0.53
CA ASN A 190 15.00 -1.61 0.34
C ASN A 190 14.69 -2.89 1.14
N PHE A 191 13.46 -3.40 1.03
CA PHE A 191 13.00 -4.56 1.82
C PHE A 191 12.49 -5.71 0.97
N VAL A 192 11.98 -5.42 -0.23
CA VAL A 192 11.27 -6.41 -1.04
C VAL A 192 12.14 -7.61 -1.42
N GLN A 193 13.43 -7.42 -1.63
CA GLN A 193 14.35 -8.50 -1.96
C GLN A 193 14.50 -9.53 -0.83
N ASP A 194 14.31 -9.14 0.41
CA ASP A 194 14.37 -10.05 1.55
C ASP A 194 13.23 -11.07 1.52
N LEU A 195 12.13 -10.78 0.82
CA LEU A 195 11.00 -11.68 0.66
C LEU A 195 11.17 -12.71 -0.44
N GLY A 196 12.15 -12.50 -1.33
CA GLY A 196 12.35 -13.31 -2.52
C GLY A 196 13.07 -14.65 -2.31
N PRO A 197 13.28 -15.40 -3.41
CA PRO A 197 13.99 -16.67 -3.40
C PRO A 197 15.42 -16.51 -2.85
N GLY A 198 15.81 -17.45 -2.02
CA GLY A 198 17.13 -17.41 -1.37
C GLY A 198 17.19 -16.66 -0.05
N ASN A 199 16.13 -15.92 0.28
CA ASN A 199 15.94 -15.28 1.58
C ASN A 199 14.75 -15.94 2.31
N GLN A 200 13.65 -15.21 2.49
CA GLN A 200 12.48 -15.73 3.22
C GLN A 200 11.53 -16.55 2.36
N ASN A 201 11.58 -16.35 1.03
CA ASN A 201 10.71 -17.00 0.06
C ASN A 201 9.21 -16.82 0.40
N THR A 202 8.84 -15.63 0.85
CA THR A 202 7.46 -15.31 1.22
C THR A 202 6.57 -15.29 -0.03
N ALA A 203 5.44 -15.96 0.01
CA ALA A 203 4.48 -15.95 -1.08
C ALA A 203 3.80 -14.59 -1.19
N VAL A 204 3.99 -13.89 -2.32
CA VAL A 204 3.48 -12.53 -2.54
C VAL A 204 2.88 -12.40 -3.95
N LEU A 205 1.67 -11.88 -4.03
CA LEU A 205 1.06 -11.41 -5.27
C LEU A 205 1.12 -9.88 -5.33
N PHE A 206 1.76 -9.34 -6.37
CA PHE A 206 1.70 -7.93 -6.73
C PHE A 206 0.57 -7.74 -7.74
N THR A 207 -0.46 -6.99 -7.35
CA THR A 207 -1.61 -6.68 -8.22
C THR A 207 -1.48 -5.25 -8.72
N LEU A 208 -1.14 -5.09 -9.98
CA LEU A 208 -0.95 -3.81 -10.66
C LEU A 208 -2.18 -3.46 -11.48
N VAL A 209 -2.44 -2.17 -11.61
CA VAL A 209 -3.40 -1.63 -12.58
C VAL A 209 -2.61 -0.86 -13.64
N VAL A 210 -2.80 -1.19 -14.89
CA VAL A 210 -2.14 -0.50 -16.02
C VAL A 210 -2.61 0.96 -16.08
N ASP A 211 -1.72 1.88 -16.35
CA ASP A 211 -1.97 3.33 -16.37
C ASP A 211 -2.48 3.87 -15.02
N ASP A 212 -2.03 3.31 -13.91
CA ASP A 212 -2.42 3.78 -12.57
C ASP A 212 -2.02 5.25 -12.37
N ALA A 213 -3.02 6.12 -12.23
CA ALA A 213 -2.83 7.55 -12.08
C ALA A 213 -2.34 7.97 -10.67
N THR A 214 -2.30 7.05 -9.72
CA THR A 214 -1.92 7.33 -8.32
C THR A 214 -0.53 6.79 -8.01
N ILE A 215 -0.29 5.53 -8.33
CA ILE A 215 1.04 4.92 -8.27
C ILE A 215 1.44 4.53 -9.70
N PRO A 216 2.29 5.32 -10.37
CA PRO A 216 2.74 5.01 -11.71
C PRO A 216 3.34 3.61 -11.79
N ASN A 217 3.11 2.90 -12.91
CA ASN A 217 3.66 1.57 -13.08
C ASN A 217 5.18 1.61 -13.16
N SER A 218 5.73 2.51 -13.98
CA SER A 218 7.15 2.68 -14.21
C SER A 218 7.50 4.15 -14.43
N LEU A 219 8.72 4.54 -14.16
CA LEU A 219 9.28 5.86 -14.45
C LEU A 219 10.65 5.69 -15.13
N ASP A 220 10.75 4.75 -16.06
CA ASP A 220 11.96 4.40 -16.77
C ASP A 220 12.10 5.09 -18.14
N SER A 221 11.08 5.85 -18.56
CA SER A 221 11.09 6.65 -19.80
C SER A 221 10.70 8.10 -19.55
N ASP A 222 11.16 8.99 -20.39
CA ASP A 222 10.85 10.41 -20.35
C ASP A 222 9.39 10.75 -20.66
N THR A 223 8.63 9.78 -21.20
CA THR A 223 7.19 9.92 -21.46
C THR A 223 6.34 9.71 -20.22
N GLU A 224 6.87 9.04 -19.20
CA GLU A 224 6.19 8.71 -17.96
C GLU A 224 6.45 9.72 -16.84
N VAL A 225 7.41 10.59 -17.06
CA VAL A 225 7.74 11.66 -16.12
C VAL A 225 7.00 12.93 -16.55
N LEU A 226 6.30 13.58 -15.64
CA LEU A 226 5.45 14.74 -15.90
C LEU A 226 6.21 15.92 -16.52
N GLY A 227 6.71 15.73 -17.73
CA GLY A 227 7.31 16.76 -18.58
C GLY A 227 8.70 17.25 -18.19
N ASN A 228 9.38 16.60 -17.25
CA ASN A 228 10.71 17.03 -16.81
C ASN A 228 11.88 16.19 -17.36
N GLY A 229 11.58 15.11 -18.11
CA GLY A 229 12.62 14.25 -18.70
C GLY A 229 13.46 13.47 -17.68
N SER A 230 13.13 13.50 -16.39
CA SER A 230 13.86 12.76 -15.36
C SER A 230 13.39 11.30 -15.33
N ILE A 231 14.34 10.38 -15.26
CA ILE A 231 14.08 8.95 -15.17
C ILE A 231 14.32 8.49 -13.73
N ALA A 232 13.44 7.64 -13.21
CA ALA A 232 13.51 7.15 -11.84
C ALA A 232 13.28 5.63 -11.79
N TYR A 233 14.26 4.85 -12.21
CA TYR A 233 14.22 3.40 -12.41
C TYR A 233 13.71 2.57 -11.22
N MET A 234 13.74 3.11 -10.01
CA MET A 234 13.31 2.41 -8.80
C MET A 234 11.94 2.84 -8.30
N SER A 235 11.26 3.70 -9.07
CA SER A 235 9.96 4.25 -8.68
C SER A 235 8.84 3.63 -9.49
N GLY A 236 7.81 3.24 -8.78
CA GLY A 236 6.62 2.65 -9.38
C GLY A 236 6.31 1.24 -8.87
N SER A 237 5.31 0.64 -9.47
CA SER A 237 4.87 -0.72 -9.12
C SER A 237 5.68 -1.80 -9.84
N GLU A 238 6.04 -1.60 -11.10
CA GLU A 238 6.82 -2.56 -11.89
C GLU A 238 8.23 -2.74 -11.37
N PRO A 239 9.03 -1.67 -11.13
CA PRO A 239 10.36 -1.85 -10.56
C PRO A 239 10.36 -2.60 -9.24
N LEU A 240 9.30 -2.46 -8.45
CA LEU A 240 9.16 -3.17 -7.19
C LEU A 240 8.94 -4.68 -7.40
N ALA A 241 8.12 -5.06 -8.37
CA ALA A 241 7.91 -6.46 -8.75
C ALA A 241 9.18 -7.07 -9.37
N ASP A 242 9.91 -6.31 -10.19
CA ASP A 242 11.17 -6.72 -10.82
C ASP A 242 12.27 -6.99 -9.78
N LEU A 243 12.35 -6.17 -8.72
CA LEU A 243 13.34 -6.36 -7.65
C LEU A 243 13.25 -7.73 -6.97
N ILE A 244 12.06 -8.30 -6.87
CA ILE A 244 11.86 -9.65 -6.31
C ILE A 244 11.85 -10.72 -7.40
N SER A 245 12.02 -10.34 -8.67
CA SER A 245 11.87 -11.23 -9.82
C SER A 245 10.51 -11.92 -9.88
N ALA A 246 9.44 -11.15 -9.61
CA ALA A 246 8.09 -11.67 -9.67
C ALA A 246 7.77 -12.20 -11.06
N THR A 247 7.13 -13.37 -11.13
CA THR A 247 6.73 -13.96 -12.41
C THR A 247 5.33 -13.51 -12.75
N ALA A 248 5.16 -12.95 -13.96
CA ALA A 248 3.85 -12.49 -14.42
C ALA A 248 2.84 -13.64 -14.54
N LEU A 249 1.63 -13.38 -14.10
CA LEU A 249 0.43 -14.17 -14.43
C LEU A 249 -0.18 -13.58 -15.69
N ALA A 250 -0.53 -14.43 -16.64
CA ALA A 250 -1.08 -14.03 -17.92
C ALA A 250 -2.55 -14.44 -18.07
N ALA A 251 -3.24 -13.83 -19.00
CA ALA A 251 -4.62 -14.21 -19.37
C ALA A 251 -4.77 -15.71 -19.67
N SER A 252 -3.71 -16.35 -20.21
CA SER A 252 -3.67 -17.79 -20.51
C SER A 252 -3.64 -18.70 -19.26
N ASP A 253 -3.35 -18.15 -18.07
CA ASP A 253 -3.41 -18.91 -16.82
C ASP A 253 -4.86 -19.11 -16.34
N ALA A 254 -5.81 -18.39 -16.93
CA ALA A 254 -7.23 -18.63 -16.68
C ALA A 254 -7.65 -19.99 -17.27
N THR A 255 -8.24 -20.82 -16.43
CA THR A 255 -8.74 -22.15 -16.81
C THR A 255 -10.21 -22.31 -16.41
N SER A 256 -10.92 -23.23 -17.09
CA SER A 256 -12.30 -23.55 -16.75
C SER A 256 -12.46 -25.07 -16.54
N PRO A 257 -12.69 -25.55 -15.33
CA PRO A 257 -12.77 -24.77 -14.07
C PRO A 257 -11.44 -24.15 -13.68
N PRO A 258 -11.44 -23.06 -12.88
CA PRO A 258 -10.20 -22.44 -12.46
C PRO A 258 -9.29 -23.40 -11.69
N SER A 259 -7.99 -23.39 -12.02
CA SER A 259 -6.96 -24.15 -11.32
C SER A 259 -5.93 -23.21 -10.69
N ALA A 260 -5.37 -23.59 -9.55
CA ALA A 260 -4.38 -22.76 -8.89
C ALA A 260 -3.03 -22.82 -9.61
N VAL A 261 -2.44 -21.66 -9.86
CA VAL A 261 -1.03 -21.49 -10.20
C VAL A 261 -0.26 -21.30 -8.91
N ALA A 262 0.92 -21.92 -8.78
CA ALA A 262 1.77 -21.75 -7.60
C ALA A 262 2.05 -20.27 -7.33
N LEU A 263 1.80 -19.79 -6.11
CA LEU A 263 1.91 -18.37 -5.81
C LEU A 263 3.38 -17.92 -5.85
N GLY A 264 4.22 -18.39 -4.95
CA GLY A 264 5.60 -17.89 -4.88
C GLY A 264 5.61 -16.35 -4.90
N GLN A 265 6.45 -15.77 -5.78
CA GLN A 265 6.44 -14.34 -6.07
C GLN A 265 5.83 -14.13 -7.46
N ARG A 266 4.64 -13.55 -7.50
CA ARG A 266 3.88 -13.30 -8.73
C ARG A 266 3.49 -11.85 -8.88
N GLU A 267 3.32 -11.42 -10.12
CA GLU A 267 2.61 -10.20 -10.46
C GLU A 267 1.42 -10.49 -11.37
N VAL A 268 0.41 -9.67 -11.29
CA VAL A 268 -0.73 -9.65 -12.19
C VAL A 268 -1.04 -8.21 -12.59
N ARG A 269 -1.26 -7.97 -13.88
CA ARG A 269 -1.50 -6.65 -14.46
C ARG A 269 -2.92 -6.58 -14.96
N PHE A 270 -3.73 -5.77 -14.30
CA PHE A 270 -5.11 -5.52 -14.72
C PHE A 270 -5.16 -4.44 -15.79
N LYS A 271 -5.86 -4.69 -16.87
CA LYS A 271 -6.09 -3.70 -17.93
C LYS A 271 -6.82 -2.48 -17.39
N SER A 272 -6.39 -1.29 -17.78
CA SER A 272 -7.07 -0.05 -17.40
C SER A 272 -8.44 0.15 -18.05
N GLU A 273 -8.68 -0.54 -19.20
CA GLU A 273 -9.93 -0.42 -19.97
C GLU A 273 -10.30 1.04 -20.28
N GLY A 274 -9.28 1.82 -20.65
CA GLY A 274 -9.42 3.24 -20.95
C GLY A 274 -9.72 4.09 -19.70
N GLY A 275 -9.18 3.71 -18.55
CA GLY A 275 -9.33 4.42 -17.29
C GLY A 275 -10.57 4.06 -16.49
N LYS A 276 -11.27 2.97 -16.83
CA LYS A 276 -12.40 2.44 -16.06
C LYS A 276 -11.92 1.65 -14.84
N VAL A 277 -10.88 0.83 -15.02
CA VAL A 277 -10.18 0.16 -13.93
C VAL A 277 -9.09 1.10 -13.43
N THR A 278 -9.11 1.42 -12.15
CA THR A 278 -8.30 2.49 -11.56
C THR A 278 -7.61 2.02 -10.29
N HIS A 279 -6.77 2.88 -9.75
CA HIS A 279 -6.11 2.69 -8.45
C HIS A 279 -7.06 2.25 -7.33
N GLY A 280 -8.29 2.78 -7.32
CA GLY A 280 -9.29 2.48 -6.29
C GLY A 280 -10.08 1.21 -6.49
N THR A 281 -10.05 0.64 -7.71
CA THR A 281 -10.85 -0.54 -8.06
C THR A 281 -10.64 -1.73 -7.13
N PRO A 282 -9.43 -2.06 -6.65
CA PRO A 282 -9.25 -3.18 -5.71
C PRO A 282 -10.01 -3.05 -4.40
N VAL A 283 -10.39 -1.83 -4.02
CA VAL A 283 -11.14 -1.55 -2.78
C VAL A 283 -12.64 -1.45 -3.04
N PHE A 284 -13.01 -0.76 -4.13
CA PHE A 284 -14.40 -0.52 -4.47
C PHE A 284 -14.56 -0.13 -5.95
N PRO A 285 -15.42 -0.83 -6.71
CA PRO A 285 -15.69 -0.51 -8.11
C PRO A 285 -16.61 0.72 -8.21
N SER A 286 -16.02 1.91 -8.12
CA SER A 286 -16.71 3.18 -7.91
C SER A 286 -17.50 3.66 -9.12
N SER A 287 -17.06 3.35 -10.34
CA SER A 287 -17.77 3.70 -11.58
C SER A 287 -18.91 2.75 -11.90
N GLY A 288 -18.86 1.53 -11.37
CA GLY A 288 -19.86 0.48 -11.61
C GLY A 288 -19.94 0.02 -13.06
N THR A 289 -18.93 0.30 -13.89
CA THR A 289 -18.86 -0.23 -15.27
C THR A 289 -18.66 -1.73 -15.24
N ALA A 290 -19.08 -2.41 -16.30
CA ALA A 290 -18.97 -3.87 -16.38
C ALA A 290 -17.50 -4.32 -16.27
N GLU A 291 -16.60 -3.59 -16.90
CA GLU A 291 -15.17 -3.84 -16.89
C GLU A 291 -14.56 -3.67 -15.50
N GLU A 292 -14.92 -2.59 -14.81
CA GLU A 292 -14.44 -2.35 -13.44
C GLU A 292 -14.97 -3.41 -12.46
N VAL A 293 -16.26 -3.75 -12.55
CA VAL A 293 -16.87 -4.78 -11.72
C VAL A 293 -16.24 -6.15 -11.98
N ALA A 294 -15.94 -6.48 -13.26
CA ALA A 294 -15.26 -7.72 -13.59
C ALA A 294 -13.84 -7.78 -13.03
N ALA A 295 -13.06 -6.69 -13.16
CA ALA A 295 -11.72 -6.60 -12.61
C ALA A 295 -11.74 -6.70 -11.08
N PHE A 296 -12.64 -5.99 -10.41
CA PHE A 296 -12.82 -6.07 -8.95
C PHE A 296 -13.14 -7.51 -8.51
N ALA A 297 -14.09 -8.17 -9.19
CA ALA A 297 -14.46 -9.55 -8.86
C ALA A 297 -13.28 -10.52 -9.04
N GLU A 298 -12.47 -10.34 -10.08
CA GLU A 298 -11.25 -11.12 -10.29
C GLU A 298 -10.22 -10.87 -9.19
N MET A 299 -9.95 -9.61 -8.80
CA MET A 299 -9.03 -9.26 -7.72
C MET A 299 -9.46 -9.89 -6.38
N VAL A 300 -10.76 -9.85 -6.06
CA VAL A 300 -11.32 -10.51 -4.86
C VAL A 300 -11.19 -12.03 -4.96
N GLY A 301 -11.44 -12.60 -6.14
CA GLY A 301 -11.28 -14.03 -6.41
C GLY A 301 -9.85 -14.51 -6.18
N GLN A 302 -8.87 -13.76 -6.68
CA GLN A 302 -7.45 -14.04 -6.49
C GLN A 302 -7.07 -14.00 -5.01
N ALA A 303 -7.43 -12.94 -4.29
CA ALA A 303 -7.17 -12.82 -2.86
C ALA A 303 -7.81 -13.97 -2.06
N THR A 304 -9.03 -14.33 -2.40
CA THR A 304 -9.75 -15.46 -1.76
C THR A 304 -9.05 -16.77 -2.03
N SER A 305 -8.62 -17.02 -3.28
CA SER A 305 -7.93 -18.26 -3.66
C SER A 305 -6.60 -18.45 -2.93
N ILE A 306 -5.85 -17.35 -2.70
CA ILE A 306 -4.63 -17.37 -1.90
C ILE A 306 -4.91 -17.87 -0.48
N VAL A 307 -5.93 -17.35 0.17
CA VAL A 307 -6.31 -17.77 1.52
C VAL A 307 -6.77 -19.22 1.53
N LEU A 308 -7.65 -19.60 0.60
CA LEU A 308 -8.20 -20.97 0.53
C LEU A 308 -7.14 -22.03 0.18
N SER A 309 -6.06 -21.65 -0.51
CA SER A 309 -4.94 -22.55 -0.81
C SER A 309 -3.89 -22.62 0.30
N GLY A 310 -4.07 -21.92 1.42
CA GLY A 310 -3.05 -21.82 2.45
C GLY A 310 -1.81 -21.03 1.99
N GLY A 311 -1.97 -20.08 1.08
CA GLY A 311 -0.87 -19.32 0.49
C GLY A 311 -0.09 -20.06 -0.62
N ALA A 312 -0.50 -21.29 -0.96
CA ALA A 312 0.23 -22.10 -1.93
C ALA A 312 -0.02 -21.71 -3.38
N GLY A 313 -1.17 -21.10 -3.68
CA GLY A 313 -1.55 -20.82 -5.05
C GLY A 313 -2.54 -19.67 -5.21
N VAL A 314 -2.64 -19.16 -6.42
CA VAL A 314 -3.61 -18.17 -6.87
C VAL A 314 -4.37 -18.70 -8.07
N GLN A 315 -5.64 -18.39 -8.19
CA GLN A 315 -6.48 -18.77 -9.33
C GLN A 315 -6.83 -17.54 -10.18
N ILE A 316 -6.72 -17.70 -11.48
CA ILE A 316 -7.22 -16.74 -12.46
C ILE A 316 -8.53 -17.31 -13.01
N SER A 317 -9.62 -16.61 -12.75
CA SER A 317 -10.96 -17.01 -13.20
C SER A 317 -11.41 -16.28 -14.45
N ASN A 318 -10.95 -15.04 -14.64
CA ASN A 318 -11.30 -14.19 -15.78
C ASN A 318 -10.05 -13.55 -16.40
N GLY A 319 -9.43 -14.25 -17.34
CA GLY A 319 -8.25 -13.76 -18.07
C GLY A 319 -8.52 -12.53 -18.93
N ASP A 320 -9.77 -12.21 -19.27
CA ASP A 320 -10.08 -11.02 -20.07
C ASP A 320 -9.76 -9.72 -19.34
N THR A 321 -9.71 -9.75 -18.01
CA THR A 321 -9.43 -8.57 -17.16
C THR A 321 -7.95 -8.26 -17.03
N ILE A 322 -7.06 -9.19 -17.37
CA ILE A 322 -5.61 -9.06 -17.21
C ILE A 322 -4.87 -9.07 -18.55
N GLU A 323 -3.62 -8.56 -18.57
CA GLU A 323 -2.73 -8.57 -19.74
C GLU A 323 -2.18 -9.95 -20.07
#